data_dbd1196ea9b32a7f725c65e401a86689
#
_entry.id   dbd1196ea9b32a7f725c65e401a86689
#
_cell.length_a   1.000
_cell.length_b   1.000
_cell.length_c   1.000
_cell.angle_alpha   90.00
_cell.angle_beta   90.00
_cell.angle_gamma   90.00
#
_symmetry.space_group_name_H-M   'P 1'
#
loop_
_entity.id
_entity.type
_entity.pdbx_description
1 polymer ?
#
loop_
_entity_poly.entity_id
_entity_poly.type
_entity_poly.pdbx_seq_one_letter_code
_entity_poly.pdbx_strand_id
1 'polypeptide(L)'
;GQNMGLLGALSADVTRSDARLPHGQKQSGYSYRINYAKTFDKTGSTLAFVGYRFSDRHFLSMPEYLQRRTTDGGDAWHEKQSYTVTYSQSVPVLNMSAALSVSRLNYWNAQSNNNYMLSLNKVFSLGDLQGLSASVSFARNQYTGGGSQNQVYATISIPWGDSRQVSYSVQKDNRGGLQQTVNYSDFHNPDTTWNISAGHNRYDTG
;
A
#
# COMPACT_ATOMS: atom_id res chain seq x y z
N GLY A 1 19.38 7.18 11.90
CA GLY A 1 19.25 5.72 11.96
C GLY A 1 20.60 5.06 12.18
N GLN A 2 20.64 4.00 12.93
CA GLN A 2 21.86 3.19 13.13
C GLN A 2 21.68 1.83 12.45
N ASN A 3 22.69 1.42 11.69
CA ASN A 3 22.80 0.07 11.18
C ASN A 3 23.44 -0.79 12.28
N MET A 4 22.73 -1.78 12.78
CA MET A 4 23.18 -2.68 13.85
C MET A 4 23.77 -3.99 13.28
N GLY A 5 24.19 -4.00 12.03
CA GLY A 5 24.78 -5.17 11.36
C GLY A 5 23.81 -6.36 11.35
N LEU A 6 24.19 -7.47 11.95
CA LEU A 6 23.38 -8.70 12.01
C LEU A 6 22.02 -8.52 12.72
N LEU A 7 21.86 -7.49 13.54
CA LEU A 7 20.62 -7.21 14.26
C LEU A 7 19.63 -6.37 13.46
N GLY A 8 20.01 -5.85 12.28
CA GLY A 8 19.15 -5.02 11.44
C GLY A 8 19.43 -3.52 11.59
N ALA A 9 18.50 -2.70 11.13
CA ALA A 9 18.57 -1.24 11.18
C ALA A 9 17.44 -0.68 12.04
N LEU A 10 17.79 0.20 12.97
CA LEU A 10 16.86 0.92 13.83
C LEU A 10 16.96 2.41 13.55
N SER A 11 15.84 3.09 13.39
CA SER A 11 15.78 4.54 13.36
C SER A 11 14.70 5.08 14.29
N ALA A 12 14.98 6.23 14.88
CA ALA A 12 14.04 6.98 15.66
C ALA A 12 14.06 8.44 15.20
N ASP A 13 12.87 9.01 15.04
CA ASP A 13 12.67 10.38 14.58
C ASP A 13 11.71 11.11 15.52
N VAL A 14 11.99 12.38 15.78
CA VAL A 14 11.09 13.30 16.48
C VAL A 14 10.84 14.47 15.56
N THR A 15 9.57 14.75 15.28
CA THR A 15 9.16 15.87 14.44
C THR A 15 8.29 16.83 15.26
N ARG A 16 8.57 18.11 15.16
CA ARG A 16 7.74 19.17 15.71
C ARG A 16 7.00 19.88 14.58
N SER A 17 5.73 20.13 14.76
CA SER A 17 4.95 21.00 13.89
C SER A 17 4.56 22.28 14.61
N ASP A 18 4.74 23.40 13.95
CA ASP A 18 4.26 24.71 14.41
C ASP A 18 3.37 25.27 13.29
N ALA A 19 2.07 25.26 13.50
CA ALA A 19 1.07 25.66 12.51
C ALA A 19 0.33 26.93 12.95
N ARG A 20 0.07 27.82 12.00
CA ARG A 20 -0.83 28.96 12.17
C ARG A 20 -2.12 28.69 11.41
N LEU A 21 -3.19 28.46 12.14
CA LEU A 21 -4.51 28.23 11.59
C LEU A 21 -5.21 29.56 11.22
N PRO A 22 -6.25 29.52 10.37
CA PRO A 22 -7.16 30.65 10.18
C PRO A 22 -7.66 31.15 11.53
N HIS A 23 -7.89 32.43 11.66
CA HIS A 23 -8.24 33.13 12.91
C HIS A 23 -7.11 33.32 13.94
N GLY A 24 -5.83 33.15 13.49
CA GLY A 24 -4.65 33.49 14.30
C GLY A 24 -4.30 32.48 15.40
N GLN A 25 -4.95 31.33 15.47
CA GLN A 25 -4.63 30.27 16.43
C GLN A 25 -3.28 29.64 16.05
N LYS A 26 -2.39 29.59 17.03
CA LYS A 26 -1.11 28.84 16.90
C LYS A 26 -1.30 27.47 17.52
N GLN A 27 -0.92 26.46 16.78
CA GLN A 27 -0.95 25.07 17.23
C GLN A 27 0.43 24.45 17.05
N SER A 28 0.97 23.89 18.12
CA SER A 28 2.26 23.18 18.07
C SER A 28 2.13 21.82 18.72
N GLY A 29 2.78 20.83 18.14
CA GLY A 29 2.76 19.46 18.65
C GLY A 29 3.97 18.66 18.18
N TYR A 30 4.13 17.48 18.73
CA TYR A 30 5.23 16.56 18.45
C TYR A 30 4.70 15.26 17.85
N SER A 31 5.51 14.66 16.97
CA SER A 31 5.33 13.31 16.46
C SER A 31 6.62 12.51 16.67
N TYR A 32 6.47 11.30 17.16
CA TYR A 32 7.55 10.36 17.41
C TYR A 32 7.41 9.17 16.46
N ARG A 33 8.50 8.73 15.85
CA ARG A 33 8.51 7.58 14.96
C ARG A 33 9.70 6.68 15.30
N ILE A 34 9.44 5.39 15.35
CA ILE A 34 10.47 4.36 15.49
C ILE A 34 10.30 3.39 14.33
N ASN A 35 11.36 3.13 13.60
CA ASN A 35 11.36 2.15 12.49
C ASN A 35 12.45 1.12 12.75
N TYR A 36 12.14 -0.11 12.43
CA TYR A 36 13.07 -1.22 12.46
C TYR A 36 12.97 -2.02 11.16
N ALA A 37 14.09 -2.42 10.60
CA ALA A 37 14.14 -3.26 9.42
C ALA A 37 15.26 -4.29 9.55
N LYS A 38 14.99 -5.52 9.13
CA LYS A 38 15.98 -6.59 9.06
C LYS A 38 15.79 -7.41 7.81
N THR A 39 16.87 -7.64 7.08
CA THR A 39 16.94 -8.55 5.94
C THR A 39 17.64 -9.83 6.35
N PHE A 40 17.12 -10.95 5.91
CA PHE A 40 17.66 -12.28 6.14
C PHE A 40 18.18 -12.84 4.81
N ASP A 41 19.43 -12.59 4.50
CA ASP A 41 20.03 -12.92 3.19
C ASP A 41 19.97 -14.41 2.86
N LYS A 42 20.10 -15.27 3.87
CA LYS A 42 20.06 -16.74 3.69
C LYS A 42 18.70 -17.26 3.23
N THR A 43 17.62 -16.61 3.61
CA THR A 43 16.24 -17.04 3.30
C THR A 43 15.57 -16.17 2.27
N GLY A 44 16.20 -15.06 1.85
CA GLY A 44 15.58 -14.07 0.96
C GLY A 44 14.40 -13.35 1.58
N SER A 45 14.35 -13.27 2.92
CA SER A 45 13.26 -12.65 3.66
C SER A 45 13.64 -11.27 4.14
N THR A 46 12.68 -10.37 4.19
CA THR A 46 12.81 -9.06 4.82
C THR A 46 11.67 -8.84 5.78
N LEU A 47 12.00 -8.60 7.04
CA LEU A 47 11.06 -8.10 8.03
C LEU A 47 11.29 -6.60 8.16
N ALA A 48 10.35 -5.81 7.70
CA ALA A 48 10.31 -4.38 7.94
C ALA A 48 9.22 -4.09 8.97
N PHE A 49 9.64 -3.75 10.15
CA PHE A 49 8.76 -3.14 11.13
C PHE A 49 8.84 -1.62 10.92
N VAL A 50 7.97 -1.10 10.07
CA VAL A 50 7.84 0.34 9.90
C VAL A 50 6.94 0.84 11.00
N GLY A 51 7.48 0.95 12.08
CA GLY A 51 7.22 1.65 13.14
C GLY A 51 5.95 1.85 13.83
N TYR A 52 6.25 2.24 14.99
CA TYR A 52 5.35 2.95 15.87
C TYR A 52 5.49 4.44 15.59
N ARG A 53 4.39 5.09 15.21
CA ARG A 53 4.25 6.53 15.16
C ARG A 53 3.21 6.94 16.18
N PHE A 54 3.59 7.86 17.04
CA PHE A 54 2.68 8.56 17.94
C PHE A 54 2.70 10.05 17.59
N SER A 55 1.55 10.65 17.44
CA SER A 55 1.40 12.09 17.23
C SER A 55 0.59 12.69 18.36
N ASP A 56 1.11 13.76 18.94
CA ASP A 56 0.38 14.56 19.91
C ASP A 56 -0.93 15.09 19.30
N ARG A 57 -1.93 15.33 20.14
CA ARG A 57 -3.23 15.87 19.74
C ARG A 57 -3.12 17.20 18.98
N HIS A 58 -2.07 17.96 19.22
CA HIS A 58 -1.82 19.26 18.60
C HIS A 58 -0.84 19.19 17.41
N PHE A 59 -0.30 18.01 17.11
CA PHE A 59 0.56 17.81 15.95
C PHE A 59 -0.28 17.84 14.68
N LEU A 60 0.14 18.64 13.70
CA LEU A 60 -0.46 18.68 12.37
C LEU A 60 0.60 18.26 11.34
N SER A 61 0.33 17.22 10.60
CA SER A 61 1.09 16.90 9.39
C SER A 61 0.78 17.92 8.28
N MET A 62 1.66 18.05 7.29
CA MET A 62 1.44 18.98 6.17
C MET A 62 0.09 18.75 5.46
N PRO A 63 -0.32 17.51 5.12
CA PRO A 63 -1.63 17.26 4.53
C PRO A 63 -2.80 17.70 5.41
N GLU A 64 -2.76 17.40 6.72
CA GLU A 64 -3.79 17.82 7.69
C GLU A 64 -3.87 19.35 7.82
N TYR A 65 -2.73 20.02 7.82
CA TYR A 65 -2.66 21.48 7.83
C TYR A 65 -3.31 22.08 6.58
N LEU A 66 -2.97 21.56 5.40
CA LEU A 66 -3.56 22.04 4.15
C LEU A 66 -5.07 21.78 4.11
N GLN A 67 -5.50 20.61 4.54
CA GLN A 67 -6.93 20.27 4.61
C GLN A 67 -7.70 21.20 5.53
N ARG A 68 -7.18 21.50 6.73
CA ARG A 68 -7.81 22.44 7.66
C ARG A 68 -7.85 23.88 7.15
N ARG A 69 -6.91 24.25 6.30
CA ARG A 69 -6.86 25.59 5.70
C ARG A 69 -7.85 25.75 4.54
N THR A 70 -8.13 24.66 3.82
CA THR A 70 -9.04 24.66 2.67
C THR A 70 -10.48 24.34 3.04
N THR A 71 -10.69 23.62 4.14
CA THR A 71 -12.02 23.23 4.62
C THR A 71 -12.33 24.08 5.86
N ASP A 72 -13.33 24.95 5.75
CA ASP A 72 -13.73 25.88 6.81
C ASP A 72 -14.17 25.13 8.08
N GLY A 73 -13.21 24.78 8.94
CA GLY A 73 -13.45 24.18 10.26
C GLY A 73 -13.91 22.71 10.29
N GLY A 74 -13.90 22.00 9.16
CA GLY A 74 -14.26 20.58 9.14
C GLY A 74 -13.27 19.74 9.95
N ASP A 75 -13.78 18.78 10.75
CA ASP A 75 -13.00 17.82 11.53
C ASP A 75 -12.14 16.93 10.62
N ALA A 76 -10.97 17.42 10.22
CA ALA A 76 -9.98 16.60 9.56
C ALA A 76 -9.59 15.45 10.51
N TRP A 77 -9.55 14.24 9.99
CA TRP A 77 -9.12 13.07 10.77
C TRP A 77 -7.69 13.27 11.25
N HIS A 78 -7.50 13.21 12.55
CA HIS A 78 -6.24 13.51 13.19
C HIS A 78 -5.58 12.22 13.70
N GLU A 79 -4.48 11.85 13.04
CA GLU A 79 -3.76 10.61 13.36
C GLU A 79 -3.14 10.67 14.75
N LYS A 80 -3.46 9.67 15.58
CA LYS A 80 -2.92 9.49 16.93
C LYS A 80 -1.75 8.54 16.95
N GLN A 81 -1.95 7.34 16.40
CA GLN A 81 -0.98 6.26 16.42
C GLN A 81 -1.07 5.45 15.13
N SER A 82 0.06 5.03 14.63
CA SER A 82 0.13 4.01 13.57
C SER A 82 1.12 2.92 13.92
N TYR A 83 0.72 1.69 13.63
CA TYR A 83 1.57 0.51 13.70
C TYR A 83 1.58 -0.12 12.33
N THR A 84 2.75 -0.46 11.81
CA THR A 84 2.85 -1.18 10.54
C THR A 84 3.92 -2.25 10.65
N VAL A 85 3.56 -3.47 10.28
CA VAL A 85 4.48 -4.59 10.14
C VAL A 85 4.39 -5.08 8.71
N THR A 86 5.52 -5.14 8.03
CA THR A 86 5.62 -5.71 6.69
C THR A 86 6.64 -6.83 6.70
N TYR A 87 6.25 -7.97 6.17
CA TYR A 87 7.12 -9.11 5.93
C TYR A 87 7.11 -9.42 4.45
N SER A 88 8.27 -9.62 3.86
CA SER A 88 8.41 -10.07 2.48
C SER A 88 9.34 -11.27 2.39
N GLN A 89 8.98 -12.21 1.53
CA GLN A 89 9.74 -13.42 1.24
C GLN A 89 9.93 -13.53 -0.26
N SER A 90 11.17 -13.68 -0.68
CA SER A 90 11.51 -14.07 -2.05
C SER A 90 11.97 -15.52 -2.07
N VAL A 91 11.48 -16.28 -3.05
CA VAL A 91 11.88 -17.65 -3.31
C VAL A 91 12.40 -17.74 -4.75
N PRO A 92 13.70 -17.42 -4.97
CA PRO A 92 14.27 -17.30 -6.32
C PRO A 92 14.14 -18.59 -7.16
N VAL A 93 14.30 -19.76 -6.53
CA VAL A 93 14.17 -21.07 -7.19
C VAL A 93 12.79 -21.27 -7.84
N LEU A 94 11.76 -20.68 -7.27
CA LEU A 94 10.38 -20.75 -7.78
C LEU A 94 9.98 -19.50 -8.56
N ASN A 95 10.86 -18.50 -8.70
CA ASN A 95 10.54 -17.18 -9.22
C ASN A 95 9.27 -16.59 -8.58
N MET A 96 9.15 -16.78 -7.26
CA MET A 96 8.02 -16.32 -6.46
C MET A 96 8.46 -15.29 -5.43
N SER A 97 7.55 -14.36 -5.15
CA SER A 97 7.64 -13.49 -3.98
C SER A 97 6.28 -13.37 -3.29
N ALA A 98 6.32 -13.26 -1.97
CA ALA A 98 5.16 -13.00 -1.13
C ALA A 98 5.43 -11.79 -0.23
N ALA A 99 4.43 -10.96 0.00
CA ALA A 99 4.51 -9.88 0.97
C ALA A 99 3.22 -9.83 1.80
N LEU A 100 3.40 -9.69 3.10
CA LEU A 100 2.32 -9.49 4.06
C LEU A 100 2.53 -8.15 4.75
N SER A 101 1.52 -7.31 4.74
CA SER A 101 1.51 -6.04 5.47
C SER A 101 0.29 -5.99 6.39
N VAL A 102 0.54 -5.63 7.64
CA VAL A 102 -0.49 -5.41 8.65
C VAL A 102 -0.27 -4.04 9.23
N SER A 103 -1.29 -3.19 9.17
CA SER A 103 -1.23 -1.86 9.78
C SER A 103 -2.49 -1.54 10.56
N ARG A 104 -2.31 -0.74 11.60
CA ARG A 104 -3.40 -0.17 12.38
C ARG A 104 -3.19 1.32 12.53
N LEU A 105 -4.21 2.06 12.15
CA LEU A 105 -4.29 3.50 12.33
C LEU A 105 -5.32 3.83 13.40
N ASN A 106 -4.90 4.56 14.42
CA ASN A 106 -5.78 5.13 15.43
C ASN A 106 -5.82 6.65 15.24
N TYR A 107 -7.00 7.22 15.40
CA TYR A 107 -7.24 8.66 15.31
C TYR A 107 -7.68 9.23 16.66
N TRP A 108 -7.48 10.54 16.86
CA TRP A 108 -7.97 11.25 18.05
C TRP A 108 -9.47 11.49 18.01
N ASN A 109 -9.99 11.69 16.81
CA ASN A 109 -11.36 12.14 16.54
C ASN A 109 -12.14 11.20 15.60
N ALA A 110 -11.61 10.01 15.34
CA ALA A 110 -12.25 9.03 14.48
C ALA A 110 -11.99 7.60 14.96
N GLN A 111 -12.72 6.67 14.35
CA GLN A 111 -12.56 5.23 14.61
C GLN A 111 -11.24 4.71 14.05
N SER A 112 -10.68 3.73 14.75
CA SER A 112 -9.47 3.05 14.30
C SER A 112 -9.70 2.24 13.03
N ASN A 113 -8.67 2.17 12.21
CA ASN A 113 -8.67 1.39 10.98
C ASN A 113 -7.55 0.33 11.02
N ASN A 114 -7.89 -0.93 10.75
CA ASN A 114 -6.94 -2.01 10.58
C ASN A 114 -6.89 -2.39 9.10
N ASN A 115 -5.69 -2.42 8.54
CA ASN A 115 -5.45 -2.81 7.15
C ASN A 115 -4.60 -4.07 7.12
N TYR A 116 -5.04 -5.04 6.35
CA TYR A 116 -4.31 -6.28 6.09
C TYR A 116 -4.13 -6.39 4.58
N MET A 117 -2.93 -6.65 4.13
CA MET A 117 -2.61 -6.85 2.73
C MET A 117 -1.68 -8.04 2.57
N LEU A 118 -2.06 -8.99 1.73
CA LEU A 118 -1.24 -10.10 1.28
C LEU A 118 -1.09 -9.99 -0.23
N SER A 119 0.13 -10.08 -0.72
CA SER A 119 0.41 -10.15 -2.16
C SER A 119 1.32 -11.33 -2.46
N LEU A 120 1.01 -12.01 -3.55
CA LEU A 120 1.78 -13.12 -4.10
C LEU A 120 2.08 -12.80 -5.56
N ASN A 121 3.33 -12.95 -5.97
CA ASN A 121 3.75 -12.73 -7.34
C ASN A 121 4.57 -13.94 -7.80
N LYS A 122 4.37 -14.35 -9.04
CA LYS A 122 5.11 -15.43 -9.65
C LYS A 122 5.44 -15.10 -11.11
N VAL A 123 6.68 -15.35 -11.50
CA VAL A 123 7.11 -15.32 -12.90
C VAL A 123 7.34 -16.76 -13.35
N PHE A 124 6.86 -17.09 -14.54
CA PHE A 124 6.95 -18.45 -15.09
C PHE A 124 7.07 -18.42 -16.61
N SER A 125 7.38 -19.56 -17.20
CA SER A 125 7.42 -19.75 -18.64
C SER A 125 6.47 -20.88 -19.02
N LEU A 126 5.84 -20.76 -20.19
CA LEU A 126 4.92 -21.76 -20.71
C LEU A 126 5.24 -22.02 -22.20
N GLY A 127 5.87 -23.15 -22.49
CA GLY A 127 6.39 -23.44 -23.83
C GLY A 127 7.41 -22.39 -24.26
N ASP A 128 7.21 -21.80 -25.42
CA ASP A 128 8.08 -20.76 -26.00
C ASP A 128 7.83 -19.36 -25.38
N LEU A 129 6.75 -19.19 -24.62
CA LEU A 129 6.42 -17.95 -23.94
C LEU A 129 7.19 -17.84 -22.62
N GLN A 130 8.11 -16.89 -22.57
CA GLN A 130 8.92 -16.60 -21.38
C GLN A 130 8.46 -15.31 -20.71
N GLY A 131 8.71 -15.20 -19.40
CA GLY A 131 8.43 -13.97 -18.66
C GLY A 131 6.95 -13.70 -18.38
N LEU A 132 6.09 -14.74 -18.42
CA LEU A 132 4.73 -14.61 -17.94
C LEU A 132 4.75 -14.27 -16.45
N SER A 133 3.90 -13.35 -16.04
CA SER A 133 3.77 -13.00 -14.61
C SER A 133 2.32 -13.13 -14.16
N ALA A 134 2.14 -13.69 -12.97
CA ALA A 134 0.87 -13.73 -12.29
C ALA A 134 1.01 -13.08 -10.90
N SER A 135 0.06 -12.25 -10.56
CA SER A 135 -0.02 -11.65 -9.23
C SER A 135 -1.42 -11.80 -8.65
N VAL A 136 -1.48 -12.06 -7.35
CA VAL A 136 -2.72 -12.07 -6.59
C VAL A 136 -2.50 -11.24 -5.33
N SER A 137 -3.40 -10.32 -5.06
CA SER A 137 -3.41 -9.56 -3.83
C SER A 137 -4.76 -9.63 -3.14
N PHE A 138 -4.71 -9.70 -1.82
CA PHE A 138 -5.87 -9.63 -0.95
C PHE A 138 -5.68 -8.45 -0.02
N ALA A 139 -6.68 -7.59 0.07
CA ALA A 139 -6.71 -6.47 0.99
C ALA A 139 -7.98 -6.52 1.84
N ARG A 140 -7.83 -6.25 3.12
CA ARG A 140 -8.94 -6.10 4.07
C ARG A 140 -8.77 -4.85 4.88
N ASN A 141 -9.75 -3.97 4.82
CA ASN A 141 -9.86 -2.79 5.65
C ASN A 141 -10.98 -3.01 6.67
N GLN A 142 -10.68 -2.88 7.94
CA GLN A 142 -11.64 -3.09 9.02
C GLN A 142 -11.68 -1.85 9.90
N TYR A 143 -12.86 -1.27 10.02
CA TYR A 143 -13.12 -0.10 10.86
C TYR A 143 -13.67 -0.55 12.22
N THR A 144 -13.16 0.03 13.30
CA THR A 144 -13.66 -0.26 14.65
C THR A 144 -15.06 0.36 14.81
N GLY A 145 -16.09 -0.47 15.00
CA GLY A 145 -17.48 -0.03 15.15
C GLY A 145 -18.30 -0.03 13.86
N GLY A 146 -17.77 -0.52 12.76
CA GLY A 146 -18.50 -0.63 11.49
C GLY A 146 -17.82 -1.57 10.52
N GLY A 147 -18.44 -1.98 9.48
CA GLY A 147 -18.11 -2.99 8.50
C GLY A 147 -16.63 -3.21 8.11
N SER A 148 -16.40 -4.26 7.39
CA SER A 148 -15.13 -4.55 6.75
C SER A 148 -15.27 -4.47 5.22
N GLN A 149 -14.23 -3.99 4.57
CA GLN A 149 -14.10 -4.03 3.12
C GLN A 149 -13.00 -5.02 2.76
N ASN A 150 -13.37 -6.03 2.01
CA ASN A 150 -12.43 -7.02 1.47
C ASN A 150 -12.32 -6.81 -0.03
N GLN A 151 -11.13 -6.93 -0.56
CA GLN A 151 -10.84 -6.78 -1.97
C GLN A 151 -9.84 -7.85 -2.39
N VAL A 152 -10.13 -8.51 -3.49
CA VAL A 152 -9.22 -9.45 -4.16
C VAL A 152 -8.90 -8.88 -5.53
N TYR A 153 -7.64 -8.83 -5.87
CA TYR A 153 -7.13 -8.42 -7.16
C TYR A 153 -6.20 -9.50 -7.70
N ALA A 154 -6.43 -9.94 -8.93
CA ALA A 154 -5.56 -10.87 -9.61
C ALA A 154 -5.23 -10.34 -11.01
N THR A 155 -3.99 -10.52 -11.42
CA THR A 155 -3.51 -10.13 -12.76
C THR A 155 -2.63 -11.23 -13.34
N ILE A 156 -2.79 -11.47 -14.63
CA ILE A 156 -1.86 -12.24 -15.44
C ILE A 156 -1.38 -11.33 -16.57
N SER A 157 -0.07 -11.29 -16.75
CA SER A 157 0.57 -10.55 -17.84
C SER A 157 1.36 -11.50 -18.72
N ILE A 158 1.15 -11.37 -20.01
CA ILE A 158 1.72 -12.21 -21.05
C ILE A 158 2.52 -11.30 -21.98
N PRO A 159 3.86 -11.36 -21.95
CA PRO A 159 4.68 -10.66 -22.92
C PRO A 159 4.52 -11.35 -24.30
N TRP A 160 4.44 -10.54 -25.34
CA TRP A 160 4.30 -11.02 -26.72
C TRP A 160 5.38 -10.39 -27.60
N GLY A 161 6.40 -11.19 -27.90
CA GLY A 161 7.61 -10.68 -28.53
C GLY A 161 8.39 -9.73 -27.62
N ASP A 162 9.20 -8.87 -28.21
CA ASP A 162 10.15 -8.04 -27.43
C ASP A 162 9.55 -6.73 -26.89
N SER A 163 8.37 -6.35 -27.38
CA SER A 163 7.84 -5.01 -27.13
C SER A 163 6.33 -4.93 -26.88
N ARG A 164 5.67 -6.07 -26.80
CA ARG A 164 4.21 -6.13 -26.60
C ARG A 164 3.86 -6.88 -25.35
N GLN A 165 2.76 -6.47 -24.72
CA GLN A 165 2.25 -7.13 -23.53
C GLN A 165 0.72 -7.14 -23.55
N VAL A 166 0.15 -8.28 -23.20
CA VAL A 166 -1.27 -8.41 -22.90
C VAL A 166 -1.40 -8.70 -21.41
N SER A 167 -2.27 -7.98 -20.72
CA SER A 167 -2.59 -8.28 -19.33
C SER A 167 -4.09 -8.42 -19.14
N TYR A 168 -4.47 -9.37 -18.31
CA TYR A 168 -5.84 -9.55 -17.84
C TYR A 168 -5.85 -9.39 -16.32
N SER A 169 -6.75 -8.56 -15.85
CA SER A 169 -6.94 -8.33 -14.42
C SER A 169 -8.39 -8.50 -14.01
N VAL A 170 -8.56 -9.05 -12.82
CA VAL A 170 -9.86 -9.19 -12.16
C VAL A 170 -9.78 -8.62 -10.76
N GLN A 171 -10.77 -7.82 -10.41
CA GLN A 171 -10.92 -7.25 -9.08
C GLN A 171 -12.33 -7.59 -8.57
N LYS A 172 -12.39 -8.09 -7.35
CA LYS A 172 -13.65 -8.38 -6.66
C LYS A 172 -13.63 -7.77 -5.27
N ASP A 173 -14.72 -7.15 -4.90
CA ASP A 173 -14.93 -6.65 -3.55
C ASP A 173 -16.10 -7.39 -2.84
N ASN A 174 -16.23 -7.19 -1.52
CA ASN A 174 -17.30 -7.80 -0.73
C ASN A 174 -18.64 -7.06 -0.83
N ARG A 175 -18.72 -6.01 -1.65
CA ARG A 175 -19.97 -5.29 -1.94
C ARG A 175 -20.62 -5.76 -3.24
N GLY A 176 -20.15 -6.88 -3.79
CA GLY A 176 -20.68 -7.48 -5.02
C GLY A 176 -20.08 -6.92 -6.30
N GLY A 177 -19.11 -6.00 -6.22
CA GLY A 177 -18.41 -5.46 -7.39
C GLY A 177 -17.43 -6.48 -7.98
N LEU A 178 -17.59 -6.81 -9.26
CA LEU A 178 -16.64 -7.55 -10.07
C LEU A 178 -16.23 -6.69 -11.26
N GLN A 179 -14.94 -6.38 -11.33
CA GLN A 179 -14.35 -5.66 -12.44
C GLN A 179 -13.36 -6.55 -13.15
N GLN A 180 -13.45 -6.62 -14.47
CA GLN A 180 -12.51 -7.33 -15.32
C GLN A 180 -11.96 -6.36 -16.36
N THR A 181 -10.65 -6.42 -16.60
CA THR A 181 -10.00 -5.52 -17.54
C THR A 181 -8.95 -6.29 -18.33
N VAL A 182 -8.97 -6.12 -19.64
CA VAL A 182 -7.91 -6.56 -20.55
C VAL A 182 -7.17 -5.33 -21.03
N ASN A 183 -5.86 -5.35 -20.94
CA ASN A 183 -5.00 -4.28 -21.45
C ASN A 183 -4.03 -4.88 -22.49
N TYR A 184 -3.86 -4.18 -23.58
CA TYR A 184 -2.82 -4.41 -24.56
C TYR A 184 -1.90 -3.20 -24.59
N SER A 185 -0.60 -3.44 -24.55
CA SER A 185 0.42 -2.39 -24.64
C SER A 185 1.44 -2.78 -25.71
N ASP A 186 1.80 -1.81 -26.55
CA ASP A 186 2.84 -1.95 -27.56
C ASP A 186 3.86 -0.83 -27.38
N PHE A 187 5.11 -1.20 -27.15
CA PHE A 187 6.27 -0.32 -26.93
C PHE A 187 7.29 -0.42 -28.08
N HIS A 188 6.89 -0.95 -29.22
CA HIS A 188 7.81 -1.19 -30.35
C HIS A 188 8.47 0.10 -30.86
N ASN A 189 7.73 1.18 -30.85
CA ASN A 189 8.27 2.49 -31.20
C ASN A 189 8.48 3.30 -29.90
N PRO A 190 9.73 3.69 -29.55
CA PRO A 190 9.99 4.46 -28.35
C PRO A 190 9.32 5.85 -28.36
N ASP A 191 9.03 6.39 -29.53
CA ASP A 191 8.35 7.69 -29.66
C ASP A 191 6.82 7.59 -29.64
N THR A 192 6.28 6.38 -29.78
CA THR A 192 4.83 6.17 -29.83
C THR A 192 4.46 4.84 -29.17
N THR A 193 3.90 4.93 -27.98
CA THR A 193 3.38 3.77 -27.23
C THR A 193 1.86 3.66 -27.41
N TRP A 194 1.38 2.48 -27.67
CA TRP A 194 -0.06 2.20 -27.75
C TRP A 194 -0.52 1.46 -26.51
N ASN A 195 -1.58 1.97 -25.90
CA ASN A 195 -2.26 1.30 -24.80
C ASN A 195 -3.75 1.24 -25.09
N ILE A 196 -4.28 0.02 -25.17
CA ILE A 196 -5.69 -0.22 -25.39
C ILE A 196 -6.22 -1.00 -24.20
N SER A 197 -7.27 -0.51 -23.58
CA SER A 197 -7.93 -1.20 -22.47
C SER A 197 -9.41 -1.40 -22.75
N ALA A 198 -9.92 -2.58 -22.40
CA ALA A 198 -11.33 -2.88 -22.39
C ALA A 198 -11.69 -3.50 -21.06
N GLY A 199 -12.79 -3.05 -20.47
CA GLY A 199 -13.21 -3.51 -19.15
C GLY A 199 -14.71 -3.79 -19.08
N HIS A 200 -15.07 -4.73 -18.20
CA HIS A 200 -16.45 -5.05 -17.86
C HIS A 200 -16.62 -4.98 -16.35
N ASN A 201 -17.65 -4.25 -15.92
CA ASN A 201 -18.00 -4.11 -14.51
C ASN A 201 -19.36 -4.76 -14.29
N ARG A 202 -19.43 -5.65 -13.31
CA ARG A 202 -20.68 -6.24 -12.84
C ARG A 202 -20.86 -5.90 -11.37
N TYR A 203 -22.01 -5.33 -11.05
CA TYR A 203 -22.45 -5.12 -9.67
C TYR A 203 -23.60 -6.09 -9.41
N ASP A 204 -23.49 -6.91 -8.38
CA ASP A 204 -24.58 -7.72 -7.90
C ASP A 204 -25.47 -6.83 -7.03
N THR A 205 -26.59 -6.35 -7.60
CA THR A 205 -27.65 -5.69 -6.84
C THR A 205 -28.49 -6.79 -6.21
N GLY A 206 -28.05 -7.30 -5.05
CA GLY A 206 -28.84 -8.19 -4.22
C GLY A 206 -29.88 -7.43 -3.40
#